data_a8662f1d748b149ea53da714cbf0d7cc
#
_entry.id   a8662f1d748b149ea53da714cbf0d7cc
#
_cell.length_a   1.000
_cell.length_b   1.000
_cell.length_c   1.000
_cell.angle_alpha   90.00
_cell.angle_beta   90.00
_cell.angle_gamma   90.00
#
_symmetry.space_group_name_H-M   'P 1'
#
loop_
_entity.id
_entity.type
_entity.pdbx_description
1 polymer ?
#
loop_
_entity_poly.entity_id
_entity_poly.type
_entity_poly.pdbx_seq_one_letter_code
_entity_poly.pdbx_strand_id
1 'polypeptide(L)'
;MPQYRLRLVIGWLLVSPLTPAGASGQEPASDSVVYLLAPASRFDVKTGKAGLFGFAGHAHVIRARALSGRVVYYPGAPASSHVEIMAPADSLEVITPPDTEEIRKVTAAMRTEVLLVDKYHDITFASKTVTPTDSGFHIEAELTLRDQTRDVPVDVKVAMGPDTLRGTATFSVKQTEFGIKPFRGGPGGTVRVADRVTFDIEAVAVRAAP
;
A
#
# COMPACT_ATOMS: atom_id res chain seq x y z
N MET A 1 -28.46 -63.72 68.12
CA MET A 1 -28.40 -62.35 68.63
C MET A 1 -27.25 -61.63 68.01
N PRO A 2 -27.49 -60.75 67.03
CA PRO A 2 -26.41 -60.02 66.33
C PRO A 2 -26.18 -58.67 66.99
N GLN A 3 -24.90 -58.39 67.22
CA GLN A 3 -24.43 -57.10 67.82
C GLN A 3 -24.24 -56.12 66.67
N TYR A 4 -24.91 -55.01 66.68
CA TYR A 4 -24.70 -53.86 65.81
C TYR A 4 -23.51 -53.03 66.29
N ARG A 5 -22.43 -52.97 65.51
CA ARG A 5 -21.33 -52.05 65.71
C ARG A 5 -21.58 -50.76 64.86
N LEU A 6 -21.81 -49.70 65.61
CA LEU A 6 -21.90 -48.33 65.06
C LEU A 6 -20.53 -47.87 64.55
N ARG A 7 -20.36 -47.67 63.24
CA ARG A 7 -19.16 -47.05 62.70
C ARG A 7 -19.42 -45.56 62.49
N LEU A 8 -18.68 -44.75 63.25
CA LEU A 8 -18.62 -43.30 63.12
C LEU A 8 -17.81 -42.98 61.84
N VAL A 9 -18.45 -42.36 60.81
CA VAL A 9 -17.76 -41.86 59.64
C VAL A 9 -17.46 -40.37 59.85
N ILE A 10 -16.21 -40.07 60.07
CA ILE A 10 -15.72 -38.69 60.16
C ILE A 10 -15.56 -38.20 58.73
N GLY A 11 -16.47 -37.34 58.27
CA GLY A 11 -16.36 -36.68 56.97
C GLY A 11 -15.32 -35.58 57.01
N TRP A 12 -14.27 -35.71 56.22
CA TRP A 12 -13.32 -34.66 55.95
C TRP A 12 -13.90 -33.68 54.92
N LEU A 13 -14.21 -32.46 55.33
CA LEU A 13 -14.52 -31.35 54.47
C LEU A 13 -13.23 -30.91 53.74
N LEU A 14 -13.10 -31.23 52.48
CA LEU A 14 -12.09 -30.66 51.61
C LEU A 14 -12.48 -29.22 51.24
N VAL A 15 -11.86 -28.25 51.89
CA VAL A 15 -11.93 -26.86 51.50
C VAL A 15 -10.95 -26.69 50.31
N SER A 16 -11.48 -26.58 49.11
CA SER A 16 -10.69 -26.21 47.92
C SER A 16 -10.38 -24.70 47.97
N PRO A 17 -9.13 -24.28 47.82
CA PRO A 17 -8.83 -22.85 47.70
C PRO A 17 -9.34 -22.33 46.35
N LEU A 18 -10.20 -21.30 46.38
CA LEU A 18 -10.54 -20.49 45.24
C LEU A 18 -9.28 -19.76 44.77
N THR A 19 -8.68 -20.18 43.67
CA THR A 19 -7.68 -19.38 42.97
C THR A 19 -8.39 -18.18 42.37
N PRO A 20 -7.92 -16.95 42.60
CA PRO A 20 -8.46 -15.79 41.91
C PRO A 20 -8.15 -15.94 40.41
N ALA A 21 -9.21 -15.90 39.59
CA ALA A 21 -9.08 -15.80 38.15
C ALA A 21 -8.20 -14.58 37.80
N GLY A 22 -7.06 -14.84 37.19
CA GLY A 22 -6.19 -13.80 36.70
C GLY A 22 -6.98 -12.83 35.83
N ALA A 23 -7.00 -11.57 36.24
CA ALA A 23 -7.48 -10.49 35.40
C ALA A 23 -6.64 -10.53 34.11
N SER A 24 -7.25 -10.94 33.00
CA SER A 24 -6.70 -10.74 31.66
C SER A 24 -6.53 -9.24 31.52
N GLY A 25 -5.30 -8.78 31.64
CA GLY A 25 -4.96 -7.40 31.35
C GLY A 25 -5.32 -7.17 29.89
N GLN A 26 -6.42 -6.48 29.67
CA GLN A 26 -6.77 -5.94 28.40
C GLN A 26 -5.68 -4.89 28.12
N GLU A 27 -4.73 -5.20 27.23
CA GLU A 27 -3.79 -4.19 26.74
C GLU A 27 -4.63 -2.99 26.30
N PRO A 28 -4.29 -1.77 26.76
CA PRO A 28 -5.03 -0.58 26.34
C PRO A 28 -4.97 -0.55 24.81
N ALA A 29 -6.14 -0.54 24.18
CA ALA A 29 -6.24 -0.32 22.75
C ALA A 29 -5.45 0.96 22.45
N SER A 30 -4.30 0.84 21.79
CA SER A 30 -3.46 1.98 21.47
C SER A 30 -4.27 2.90 20.57
N ASP A 31 -4.54 4.14 21.03
CA ASP A 31 -5.31 5.12 20.27
C ASP A 31 -4.68 5.29 18.90
N SER A 32 -5.42 4.90 17.86
CA SER A 32 -4.97 5.11 16.47
C SER A 32 -5.33 6.52 16.02
N VAL A 33 -4.51 7.06 15.14
CA VAL A 33 -4.77 8.31 14.44
C VAL A 33 -4.96 8.01 12.97
N VAL A 34 -6.08 8.44 12.41
CA VAL A 34 -6.38 8.28 11.00
C VAL A 34 -5.98 9.54 10.24
N TYR A 35 -5.21 9.36 9.17
CA TYR A 35 -4.88 10.41 8.22
C TYR A 35 -5.48 10.06 6.87
N LEU A 36 -6.08 11.04 6.20
CA LEU A 36 -6.62 10.91 4.84
C LEU A 36 -5.68 11.58 3.84
N LEU A 37 -5.45 10.92 2.73
CA LEU A 37 -4.61 11.44 1.66
C LEU A 37 -5.18 12.77 1.14
N ALA A 38 -4.34 13.79 1.07
CA ALA A 38 -4.73 15.12 0.65
C ALA A 38 -4.48 15.33 -0.86
N PRO A 39 -5.21 16.25 -1.52
CA PRO A 39 -5.01 16.58 -2.94
C PRO A 39 -3.62 17.11 -3.30
N ALA A 40 -2.84 17.55 -2.30
CA ALA A 40 -1.45 17.97 -2.47
C ALA A 40 -0.49 16.80 -2.72
N SER A 41 -0.95 15.57 -2.63
CA SER A 41 -0.15 14.37 -2.91
C SER A 41 0.18 14.27 -4.39
N ARG A 42 1.38 13.77 -4.69
CA ARG A 42 1.86 13.57 -6.04
C ARG A 42 2.39 12.14 -6.20
N PHE A 43 1.75 11.39 -7.07
CA PHE A 43 2.13 10.02 -7.38
C PHE A 43 2.46 9.94 -8.86
N ASP A 44 3.75 9.84 -9.16
CA ASP A 44 4.31 9.80 -10.51
C ASP A 44 4.88 8.41 -10.81
N VAL A 45 4.68 7.96 -12.03
CA VAL A 45 5.32 6.76 -12.58
C VAL A 45 6.22 7.17 -13.73
N LYS A 46 7.50 6.88 -13.61
CA LYS A 46 8.51 7.17 -14.63
C LYS A 46 8.75 5.93 -15.46
N THR A 47 8.56 6.03 -16.79
CA THR A 47 8.91 4.98 -17.73
C THR A 47 10.33 5.18 -18.24
N GLY A 48 11.03 4.07 -18.49
CA GLY A 48 12.35 4.07 -19.13
C GLY A 48 12.25 3.81 -20.63
N LYS A 49 13.33 4.12 -21.35
CA LYS A 49 13.54 3.74 -22.76
C LYS A 49 14.16 2.35 -22.82
N ALA A 50 13.80 1.56 -23.83
CA ALA A 50 14.41 0.26 -24.08
C ALA A 50 14.72 0.07 -25.56
N GLY A 51 15.70 -0.80 -25.86
CA GLY A 51 16.11 -1.21 -27.20
C GLY A 51 17.45 -0.64 -27.64
N LEU A 52 18.03 -1.22 -28.73
CA LEU A 52 19.35 -0.85 -29.28
C LEU A 52 19.43 0.63 -29.69
N PHE A 53 18.28 1.24 -29.99
CA PHE A 53 18.16 2.64 -30.43
C PHE A 53 17.39 3.44 -29.36
N GLY A 54 17.77 3.32 -28.09
CA GLY A 54 17.13 4.01 -26.96
C GLY A 54 17.02 5.54 -27.09
N PHE A 55 17.65 6.14 -28.11
CA PHE A 55 17.50 7.56 -28.44
C PHE A 55 16.19 7.88 -29.20
N ALA A 56 15.51 6.88 -29.77
CA ALA A 56 14.32 7.08 -30.61
C ALA A 56 12.99 7.14 -29.84
N GLY A 57 13.02 7.14 -28.51
CA GLY A 57 11.82 7.26 -27.66
C GLY A 57 12.02 8.26 -26.54
N HIS A 58 10.93 8.80 -26.00
CA HIS A 58 10.95 9.65 -24.82
C HIS A 58 10.67 8.84 -23.55
N ALA A 59 11.30 9.21 -22.43
CA ALA A 59 10.84 8.76 -21.12
C ALA A 59 9.60 9.57 -20.77
N HIS A 60 8.56 8.89 -20.31
CA HIS A 60 7.33 9.56 -19.91
C HIS A 60 7.23 9.58 -18.39
N VAL A 61 6.64 10.66 -17.87
CA VAL A 61 6.14 10.74 -16.51
C VAL A 61 4.63 10.67 -16.58
N ILE A 62 4.06 9.73 -15.86
CA ILE A 62 2.63 9.48 -15.78
C ILE A 62 2.20 9.89 -14.38
N ARG A 63 1.19 10.73 -14.25
CA ARG A 63 0.67 11.22 -12.97
C ARG A 63 -0.74 10.75 -12.73
N ALA A 64 -1.03 10.29 -11.51
CA ALA A 64 -2.38 10.08 -11.04
C ALA A 64 -3.03 11.44 -10.72
N ARG A 65 -4.14 11.76 -11.38
CA ARG A 65 -4.89 13.01 -11.18
C ARG A 65 -5.94 12.88 -10.08
N ALA A 66 -6.36 11.66 -9.78
CA ALA A 66 -7.23 11.35 -8.66
C ALA A 66 -6.57 10.29 -7.78
N LEU A 67 -6.59 10.52 -6.49
CA LEU A 67 -6.04 9.65 -5.46
C LEU A 67 -6.96 9.66 -4.25
N SER A 68 -7.16 8.52 -3.65
CA SER A 68 -7.75 8.39 -2.33
C SER A 68 -6.88 7.45 -1.49
N GLY A 69 -6.95 7.59 -0.19
CA GLY A 69 -6.21 6.71 0.70
C GLY A 69 -6.28 7.16 2.14
N ARG A 70 -5.90 6.24 3.01
CA ARG A 70 -5.83 6.47 4.44
C ARG A 70 -4.59 5.81 5.04
N VAL A 71 -4.08 6.42 6.08
CA VAL A 71 -3.06 5.85 6.97
C VAL A 71 -3.69 5.76 8.34
N VAL A 72 -3.71 4.57 8.93
CA VAL A 72 -4.06 4.37 10.34
C VAL A 72 -2.74 4.20 11.08
N TYR A 73 -2.40 5.19 11.88
CA TYR A 73 -1.14 5.23 12.63
C TYR A 73 -1.39 4.97 14.11
N TYR A 74 -0.60 4.10 14.70
CA TYR A 74 -0.61 3.76 16.11
C TYR A 74 0.65 4.30 16.79
N PRO A 75 0.59 5.46 17.49
CA PRO A 75 1.77 6.06 18.12
C PRO A 75 2.46 5.15 19.15
N GLY A 76 1.67 4.38 19.90
CA GLY A 76 2.17 3.43 20.90
C GLY A 76 2.62 2.07 20.32
N ALA A 77 2.26 1.77 19.07
CA ALA A 77 2.57 0.51 18.41
C ALA A 77 2.76 0.74 16.89
N PRO A 78 3.81 1.45 16.46
CA PRO A 78 3.97 1.86 15.06
C PRO A 78 3.97 0.71 14.06
N ALA A 79 4.39 -0.48 14.47
CA ALA A 79 4.35 -1.69 13.64
C ALA A 79 2.92 -2.20 13.35
N SER A 80 1.92 -1.76 14.11
CA SER A 80 0.50 -2.06 13.87
C SER A 80 -0.15 -1.10 12.88
N SER A 81 0.58 -0.08 12.44
CA SER A 81 0.08 0.91 11.48
C SER A 81 -0.15 0.27 10.11
N HIS A 82 -1.07 0.84 9.35
CA HIS A 82 -1.33 0.38 7.99
C HIS A 82 -1.73 1.52 7.06
N VAL A 83 -1.51 1.32 5.77
CA VAL A 83 -1.82 2.27 4.71
C VAL A 83 -2.56 1.58 3.58
N GLU A 84 -3.58 2.27 3.07
CA GLU A 84 -4.32 1.88 1.87
C GLU A 84 -4.42 3.09 0.94
N ILE A 85 -4.13 2.86 -0.33
CA ILE A 85 -4.18 3.90 -1.37
C ILE A 85 -4.86 3.31 -2.59
N MET A 86 -5.68 4.12 -3.25
CA MET A 86 -6.34 3.78 -4.50
C MET A 86 -6.26 4.94 -5.48
N ALA A 87 -5.98 4.61 -6.74
CA ALA A 87 -6.04 5.52 -7.87
C ALA A 87 -6.94 4.92 -8.96
N PRO A 88 -7.98 5.63 -9.43
CA PRO A 88 -8.68 5.23 -10.63
C PRO A 88 -7.71 5.18 -11.82
N ALA A 89 -7.68 4.07 -12.55
CA ALA A 89 -6.72 3.87 -13.65
C ALA A 89 -6.92 4.87 -14.80
N ASP A 90 -8.15 5.33 -15.01
CA ASP A 90 -8.50 6.35 -15.99
C ASP A 90 -8.06 7.76 -15.57
N SER A 91 -7.72 7.98 -14.30
CA SER A 91 -7.16 9.24 -13.81
C SER A 91 -5.69 9.44 -14.18
N LEU A 92 -5.00 8.41 -14.68
CA LEU A 92 -3.60 8.51 -15.05
C LEU A 92 -3.43 9.30 -16.34
N GLU A 93 -2.50 10.23 -16.33
CA GLU A 93 -2.19 11.11 -17.44
C GLU A 93 -0.68 11.21 -17.67
N VAL A 94 -0.26 11.13 -18.92
CA VAL A 94 1.13 11.41 -19.31
C VAL A 94 1.35 12.92 -19.27
N ILE A 95 2.39 13.37 -18.57
CA ILE A 95 2.68 14.80 -18.40
C ILE A 95 3.99 15.24 -19.05
N THR A 96 4.70 14.33 -19.68
CA THR A 96 5.95 14.60 -20.42
C THR A 96 5.99 13.78 -21.71
N PRO A 97 6.54 14.30 -22.79
CA PRO A 97 7.05 15.65 -23.03
C PRO A 97 5.93 16.72 -23.06
N PRO A 98 6.28 18.01 -23.13
CA PRO A 98 5.29 19.11 -23.07
C PRO A 98 4.38 19.25 -24.30
N ASP A 99 4.58 18.50 -25.35
CA ASP A 99 3.70 18.51 -26.54
C ASP A 99 2.31 17.94 -26.21
N THR A 100 1.30 18.80 -26.28
CA THR A 100 -0.07 18.44 -25.88
C THR A 100 -0.75 17.44 -26.81
N GLU A 101 -0.38 17.37 -28.09
CA GLU A 101 -0.91 16.35 -29.01
C GLU A 101 -0.30 15.00 -28.74
N GLU A 102 1.01 14.94 -28.56
CA GLU A 102 1.70 13.70 -28.19
C GLU A 102 1.23 13.19 -26.84
N ILE A 103 1.11 14.05 -25.81
CA ILE A 103 0.58 13.70 -24.51
C ILE A 103 -0.80 13.05 -24.62
N ARG A 104 -1.71 13.62 -25.40
CA ARG A 104 -3.06 13.05 -25.59
C ARG A 104 -3.00 11.68 -26.26
N LYS A 105 -2.20 11.52 -27.30
CA LYS A 105 -2.05 10.23 -28.01
C LYS A 105 -1.46 9.15 -27.12
N VAL A 106 -0.39 9.47 -26.40
CA VAL A 106 0.26 8.50 -25.48
C VAL A 106 -0.63 8.19 -24.30
N THR A 107 -1.34 9.19 -23.74
CA THR A 107 -2.31 8.96 -22.65
C THR A 107 -3.45 8.06 -23.12
N ALA A 108 -3.99 8.28 -24.30
CA ALA A 108 -5.04 7.44 -24.87
C ALA A 108 -4.56 5.99 -25.04
N ALA A 109 -3.41 5.79 -25.69
CA ALA A 109 -2.83 4.46 -25.89
C ALA A 109 -2.51 3.76 -24.54
N MET A 110 -1.98 4.49 -23.57
CA MET A 110 -1.74 3.97 -22.22
C MET A 110 -3.03 3.44 -21.59
N ARG A 111 -4.11 4.21 -21.66
CA ARG A 111 -5.40 3.83 -21.05
C ARG A 111 -6.04 2.65 -21.78
N THR A 112 -6.08 2.66 -23.12
CA THR A 112 -6.84 1.69 -23.93
C THR A 112 -6.06 0.42 -24.22
N GLU A 113 -4.74 0.48 -24.41
CA GLU A 113 -3.93 -0.66 -24.87
C GLU A 113 -3.07 -1.25 -23.75
N VAL A 114 -2.55 -0.39 -22.84
CA VAL A 114 -1.62 -0.82 -21.80
C VAL A 114 -2.36 -1.17 -20.52
N LEU A 115 -3.17 -0.24 -19.99
CA LEU A 115 -3.89 -0.41 -18.72
C LEU A 115 -5.25 -1.09 -18.89
N LEU A 116 -5.88 -0.94 -20.08
CA LEU A 116 -7.22 -1.45 -20.37
C LEU A 116 -8.24 -0.96 -19.32
N VAL A 117 -8.31 0.36 -19.13
CA VAL A 117 -9.05 1.00 -18.03
C VAL A 117 -10.54 0.70 -18.02
N ASP A 118 -11.13 0.38 -19.18
CA ASP A 118 -12.55 -0.06 -19.29
C ASP A 118 -12.78 -1.43 -18.64
N LYS A 119 -11.73 -2.20 -18.39
CA LYS A 119 -11.79 -3.51 -17.76
C LYS A 119 -11.22 -3.51 -16.35
N TYR A 120 -10.16 -2.75 -16.14
CA TYR A 120 -9.41 -2.68 -14.90
C TYR A 120 -9.45 -1.26 -14.36
N HIS A 121 -10.40 -0.98 -13.47
CA HIS A 121 -10.75 0.37 -13.07
C HIS A 121 -9.80 0.97 -12.05
N ASP A 122 -9.24 0.13 -11.17
CA ASP A 122 -8.51 0.62 -10.01
C ASP A 122 -7.09 0.07 -9.93
N ILE A 123 -6.21 0.93 -9.43
CA ILE A 123 -4.87 0.59 -9.00
C ILE A 123 -4.87 0.74 -7.49
N THR A 124 -4.51 -0.34 -6.77
CA THR A 124 -4.54 -0.31 -5.30
C THR A 124 -3.18 -0.68 -4.71
N PHE A 125 -2.89 -0.06 -3.58
CA PHE A 125 -1.73 -0.35 -2.75
C PHE A 125 -2.21 -0.52 -1.30
N ALA A 126 -1.86 -1.66 -0.69
CA ALA A 126 -2.21 -1.96 0.70
C ALA A 126 -1.00 -2.55 1.45
N SER A 127 -0.69 -2.02 2.61
CA SER A 127 0.37 -2.57 3.44
C SER A 127 -0.03 -3.92 4.04
N LYS A 128 0.91 -4.86 4.09
CA LYS A 128 0.82 -6.15 4.80
C LYS A 128 1.51 -6.06 6.15
N THR A 129 2.74 -5.57 6.13
CA THR A 129 3.55 -5.34 7.34
C THR A 129 4.21 -3.98 7.28
N VAL A 130 4.35 -3.36 8.44
CA VAL A 130 4.99 -2.07 8.62
C VAL A 130 6.06 -2.21 9.68
N THR A 131 7.30 -1.94 9.32
CA THR A 131 8.45 -2.00 10.23
C THR A 131 9.03 -0.62 10.41
N PRO A 132 9.05 -0.05 11.62
CA PRO A 132 9.69 1.24 11.88
C PRO A 132 11.19 1.21 11.56
N THR A 133 11.71 2.31 11.02
CA THR A 133 13.13 2.55 10.75
C THR A 133 13.56 3.91 11.32
N ASP A 134 14.84 4.25 11.28
CA ASP A 134 15.36 5.52 11.81
C ASP A 134 14.78 6.75 11.11
N SER A 135 14.34 6.64 9.84
CA SER A 135 13.85 7.76 9.04
C SER A 135 12.40 7.62 8.57
N GLY A 136 11.71 6.57 8.99
CA GLY A 136 10.34 6.29 8.55
C GLY A 136 9.95 4.83 8.72
N PHE A 137 9.58 4.16 7.63
CA PHE A 137 9.07 2.79 7.68
C PHE A 137 9.54 1.97 6.48
N HIS A 138 9.84 0.71 6.72
CA HIS A 138 9.88 -0.31 5.69
C HIS A 138 8.50 -0.99 5.62
N ILE A 139 7.89 -1.01 4.45
CA ILE A 139 6.53 -1.52 4.22
C ILE A 139 6.60 -2.67 3.23
N GLU A 140 6.20 -3.86 3.65
CA GLU A 140 5.82 -4.92 2.71
C GLU A 140 4.36 -4.69 2.33
N ALA A 141 4.09 -4.51 1.06
CA ALA A 141 2.77 -4.15 0.56
C ALA A 141 2.35 -4.99 -0.63
N GLU A 142 1.05 -5.01 -0.87
CA GLU A 142 0.44 -5.53 -2.08
C GLU A 142 0.12 -4.37 -3.02
N LEU A 143 0.68 -4.43 -4.24
CA LEU A 143 0.30 -3.55 -5.36
C LEU A 143 -0.55 -4.34 -6.34
N THR A 144 -1.73 -3.83 -6.66
CA THR A 144 -2.62 -4.42 -7.66
C THR A 144 -2.70 -3.52 -8.89
N LEU A 145 -2.35 -4.08 -10.03
CA LEU A 145 -2.50 -3.48 -11.36
C LEU A 145 -3.16 -4.50 -12.29
N ARG A 146 -4.21 -4.11 -13.02
CA ARG A 146 -4.93 -4.99 -13.96
C ARG A 146 -5.36 -6.33 -13.30
N ASP A 147 -5.93 -6.27 -12.10
CA ASP A 147 -6.33 -7.42 -11.28
C ASP A 147 -5.17 -8.42 -10.99
N GLN A 148 -3.93 -8.01 -11.18
CA GLN A 148 -2.76 -8.76 -10.77
C GLN A 148 -2.16 -8.13 -9.54
N THR A 149 -2.10 -8.88 -8.44
CA THR A 149 -1.51 -8.44 -7.17
C THR A 149 -0.10 -9.00 -7.03
N ARG A 150 0.84 -8.15 -6.61
CA ARG A 150 2.23 -8.52 -6.33
C ARG A 150 2.69 -7.88 -5.03
N ASP A 151 3.49 -8.62 -4.30
CA ASP A 151 4.21 -8.09 -3.14
C ASP A 151 5.31 -7.13 -3.60
N VAL A 152 5.35 -5.95 -2.96
CA VAL A 152 6.34 -4.92 -3.24
C VAL A 152 6.90 -4.38 -1.93
N PRO A 153 8.23 -4.42 -1.73
CA PRO A 153 8.87 -3.76 -0.60
C PRO A 153 9.05 -2.27 -0.91
N VAL A 154 8.71 -1.43 0.05
CA VAL A 154 8.79 0.03 -0.08
C VAL A 154 9.38 0.66 1.17
N ASP A 155 10.49 1.39 1.01
CA ASP A 155 11.04 2.23 2.06
C ASP A 155 10.44 3.63 1.96
N VAL A 156 9.77 4.06 3.02
CA VAL A 156 9.09 5.35 3.10
C VAL A 156 9.78 6.24 4.14
N LYS A 157 10.28 7.39 3.72
CA LYS A 157 10.70 8.45 4.65
C LYS A 157 9.46 9.21 5.11
N VAL A 158 9.32 9.41 6.42
CA VAL A 158 8.13 10.03 6.99
C VAL A 158 8.50 11.24 7.85
N ALA A 159 7.79 12.35 7.62
CA ALA A 159 7.82 13.51 8.49
C ALA A 159 6.42 13.74 9.06
N MET A 160 6.31 13.81 10.39
CA MET A 160 5.06 14.05 11.09
C MET A 160 5.00 15.50 11.58
N GLY A 161 3.89 16.17 11.27
CA GLY A 161 3.49 17.44 11.88
C GLY A 161 2.33 17.24 12.85
N PRO A 162 1.79 18.32 13.44
CA PRO A 162 0.68 18.24 14.41
C PRO A 162 -0.56 17.52 13.84
N ASP A 163 -0.94 17.86 12.60
CA ASP A 163 -2.13 17.32 11.93
C ASP A 163 -1.82 16.80 10.52
N THR A 164 -0.54 16.68 10.16
CA THR A 164 -0.12 16.23 8.83
C THR A 164 0.92 15.15 8.91
N LEU A 165 0.85 14.22 7.97
CA LEU A 165 1.88 13.22 7.70
C LEU A 165 2.35 13.42 6.26
N ARG A 166 3.68 13.51 6.08
CA ARG A 166 4.30 13.56 4.76
C ARG A 166 5.16 12.33 4.57
N GLY A 167 4.92 11.61 3.49
CA GLY A 167 5.68 10.42 3.12
C GLY A 167 6.33 10.61 1.76
N THR A 168 7.58 10.18 1.62
CA THR A 168 8.26 10.10 0.32
C THR A 168 8.81 8.70 0.11
N ALA A 169 8.60 8.15 -1.08
CA ALA A 169 9.09 6.84 -1.44
C ALA A 169 9.45 6.77 -2.93
N THR A 170 10.44 5.94 -3.25
CA THR A 170 10.76 5.58 -4.63
C THR A 170 10.98 4.07 -4.70
N PHE A 171 10.25 3.40 -5.57
CA PHE A 171 10.40 1.96 -5.81
C PHE A 171 10.14 1.63 -7.27
N SER A 172 10.47 0.42 -7.69
CA SER A 172 10.32 0.00 -9.09
C SER A 172 9.70 -1.38 -9.19
N VAL A 173 8.89 -1.58 -10.23
CA VAL A 173 8.31 -2.88 -10.58
C VAL A 173 8.51 -3.18 -12.06
N LYS A 174 8.30 -4.43 -12.48
CA LYS A 174 8.24 -4.80 -13.89
C LYS A 174 6.79 -4.87 -14.35
N GLN A 175 6.49 -4.23 -15.48
CA GLN A 175 5.17 -4.24 -16.08
C GLN A 175 4.69 -5.67 -16.38
N THR A 176 5.61 -6.54 -16.82
CA THR A 176 5.32 -7.94 -17.14
C THR A 176 4.85 -8.77 -15.95
N GLU A 177 5.23 -8.42 -14.73
CA GLU A 177 4.75 -9.06 -13.50
C GLU A 177 3.24 -8.86 -13.28
N PHE A 178 2.67 -7.79 -13.85
CA PHE A 178 1.25 -7.45 -13.82
C PHE A 178 0.52 -7.80 -15.12
N GLY A 179 1.10 -8.68 -15.95
CA GLY A 179 0.52 -9.06 -17.24
C GLY A 179 0.46 -7.93 -18.28
N ILE A 180 1.18 -6.83 -18.03
CA ILE A 180 1.30 -5.72 -18.97
C ILE A 180 2.44 -6.01 -19.96
N LYS A 181 2.13 -5.97 -21.24
CA LYS A 181 3.17 -6.02 -22.28
C LYS A 181 3.72 -4.60 -22.46
N PRO A 182 5.03 -4.37 -22.22
CA PRO A 182 5.62 -3.06 -22.46
C PRO A 182 5.36 -2.57 -23.88
N PHE A 183 4.94 -1.32 -24.02
CA PHE A 183 4.53 -0.73 -25.29
C PHE A 183 5.66 -0.80 -26.32
N ARG A 184 5.26 -1.14 -27.56
CA ARG A 184 6.12 -1.11 -28.74
C ARG A 184 5.40 -0.37 -29.84
N GLY A 185 6.01 0.66 -30.39
CA GLY A 185 5.41 1.50 -31.41
C GLY A 185 6.45 2.06 -32.38
N GLY A 186 6.01 3.02 -33.22
CA GLY A 186 6.82 3.62 -34.27
C GLY A 186 7.03 2.71 -35.47
N PRO A 187 7.62 3.22 -36.58
CA PRO A 187 7.90 2.44 -37.75
C PRO A 187 8.78 1.22 -37.43
N GLY A 188 8.28 0.02 -37.77
CA GLY A 188 9.00 -1.23 -37.49
C GLY A 188 9.17 -1.59 -36.02
N GLY A 189 8.39 -1.00 -35.09
CA GLY A 189 8.48 -1.28 -33.63
C GLY A 189 9.77 -0.76 -32.98
N THR A 190 10.34 0.30 -33.53
CA THR A 190 11.61 0.89 -33.06
C THR A 190 11.52 1.60 -31.72
N VAL A 191 10.34 2.11 -31.39
CA VAL A 191 10.07 2.73 -30.08
C VAL A 191 9.68 1.64 -29.08
N ARG A 192 10.39 1.54 -27.96
CA ARG A 192 10.12 0.57 -26.92
C ARG A 192 10.16 1.23 -25.54
N VAL A 193 9.16 0.94 -24.72
CA VAL A 193 9.15 1.28 -23.30
C VAL A 193 9.86 0.17 -22.52
N ALA A 194 10.66 0.54 -21.53
CA ALA A 194 11.32 -0.43 -20.66
C ALA A 194 10.28 -1.21 -19.83
N ASP A 195 10.57 -2.47 -19.53
CA ASP A 195 9.71 -3.29 -18.67
C ASP A 195 9.65 -2.72 -17.24
N ARG A 196 10.79 -2.23 -16.73
CA ARG A 196 10.87 -1.59 -15.42
C ARG A 196 10.30 -0.19 -15.45
N VAL A 197 9.37 0.09 -14.54
CA VAL A 197 8.84 1.44 -14.25
C VAL A 197 9.18 1.81 -12.81
N THR A 198 9.36 3.10 -12.57
CA THR A 198 9.71 3.63 -11.24
C THR A 198 8.58 4.51 -10.73
N PHE A 199 8.09 4.18 -9.55
CA PHE A 199 7.15 4.99 -8.79
C PHE A 199 7.93 6.03 -7.98
N ASP A 200 7.50 7.28 -8.04
CA ASP A 200 8.05 8.42 -7.30
C ASP A 200 6.88 9.09 -6.57
N ILE A 201 6.85 8.91 -5.26
CA ILE A 201 5.68 9.19 -4.43
C ILE A 201 6.01 10.33 -3.45
N GLU A 202 5.18 11.34 -3.45
CA GLU A 202 5.11 12.39 -2.43
C GLU A 202 3.69 12.39 -1.86
N ALA A 203 3.50 11.73 -0.75
CA ALA A 203 2.21 11.66 -0.06
C ALA A 203 2.10 12.78 0.98
N VAL A 204 0.98 13.45 0.99
CA VAL A 204 0.56 14.38 2.04
C VAL A 204 -0.76 13.87 2.58
N ALA A 205 -0.82 13.55 3.86
CA ALA A 205 -2.05 13.11 4.50
C ALA A 205 -2.38 14.02 5.69
N VAL A 206 -3.66 14.30 5.87
CA VAL A 206 -4.18 15.20 6.91
C VAL A 206 -4.99 14.37 7.88
N ARG A 207 -4.84 14.67 9.17
CA ARG A 207 -5.59 14.02 10.24
C ARG A 207 -7.08 14.12 9.97
N ALA A 208 -7.77 12.99 10.01
CA ALA A 208 -9.23 12.98 9.90
C ALA A 208 -9.86 13.69 11.10
N ALA A 209 -10.92 14.44 10.88
CA ALA A 209 -11.73 14.95 11.96
C ALA A 209 -12.33 13.79 12.78
N PRO A 210 -12.46 13.93 14.10
CA PRO A 210 -13.07 12.93 14.96
C PRO A 210 -14.53 12.67 14.60
#